data_139286d95f85bce91632468c2d0649ea
#
_entry.id   139286d95f85bce91632468c2d0649ea
#
_cell.length_a   1.000
_cell.length_b   1.000
_cell.length_c   1.000
_cell.angle_alpha   90.00
_cell.angle_beta   90.00
_cell.angle_gamma   90.00
#
_symmetry.space_group_name_H-M   'P 1'
#
loop_
_entity.id
_entity.type
_entity.pdbx_description
1 polymer ?
#
loop_
_entity_poly.entity_id
_entity_poly.type
_entity_poly.pdbx_seq_one_letter_code
_entity_poly.pdbx_strand_id
1 'polypeptide(L)'
;MAATVRQSQSIKVSDLLLWDCNPRMSTPLNGQAQLVIAQTMNDEFDPIEVGNSIAATGWDATSLLSVTDEGMPSGKYLVVEGNRRLTALLSLSDPNIRTNLSNAEDWEKAATQASEKNRVPDSVPCVVYPTLKEAKLQLGPRHFLGIKQWEPYQKDRFILENIDAGDPIPEVSGSFGFEEVEVRKSVLVFRVFQALARSSYGRLSERNYGNLRELILKYGAIRAHMMLPEGRTVDESFTGFKEDAAPFVSEILTWVFGTSPDRSEDADDGRKVMESREYRILNRVVQSVRGLEALRDPGTTLAEAYDIVLAENSDPSVEFEKNAKTLIETLNRLREIYRNEGPDIVSEASKRYLAEAVELVGQVGSKTRAADVTEDEDGLPKAGGAVANSGATYTGTSWSVWLGDWLDS
;
A
#
# COMPACT_ATOMS: atom_id res chain seq x y z
N MET A 1 0.11 -41.58 -6.59
CA MET A 1 0.02 -41.97 -5.17
C MET A 1 -1.43 -42.00 -4.75
N ALA A 2 -1.91 -43.05 -4.06
CA ALA A 2 -3.27 -43.10 -3.58
C ALA A 2 -3.47 -42.03 -2.49
N ALA A 3 -4.56 -41.26 -2.58
CA ALA A 3 -4.89 -40.27 -1.56
C ALA A 3 -5.14 -40.99 -0.23
N THR A 4 -4.27 -40.79 0.75
CA THR A 4 -4.47 -41.33 2.10
C THR A 4 -5.60 -40.56 2.76
N VAL A 5 -6.76 -41.16 2.91
CA VAL A 5 -7.86 -40.59 3.69
C VAL A 5 -7.47 -40.64 5.16
N ARG A 6 -7.21 -39.48 5.76
CA ARG A 6 -6.89 -39.37 7.18
C ARG A 6 -8.19 -39.34 7.98
N GLN A 7 -8.24 -40.18 9.01
CA GLN A 7 -9.38 -40.21 9.92
C GLN A 7 -9.20 -39.14 11.01
N SER A 8 -10.29 -38.50 11.39
CA SER A 8 -10.31 -37.63 12.56
C SER A 8 -10.36 -38.45 13.83
N GLN A 9 -9.67 -38.00 14.85
CA GLN A 9 -9.73 -38.56 16.21
C GLN A 9 -10.10 -37.46 17.21
N SER A 10 -10.74 -37.86 18.30
CA SER A 10 -11.11 -36.93 19.37
C SER A 10 -9.95 -36.76 20.32
N ILE A 11 -9.45 -35.53 20.49
CA ILE A 11 -8.33 -35.17 21.36
C ILE A 11 -8.83 -34.22 22.44
N LYS A 12 -8.40 -34.42 23.70
CA LYS A 12 -8.77 -33.54 24.81
C LYS A 12 -8.22 -32.12 24.57
N VAL A 13 -9.04 -31.12 24.86
CA VAL A 13 -8.62 -29.71 24.73
C VAL A 13 -7.38 -29.41 25.56
N SER A 14 -7.27 -30.04 26.75
CA SER A 14 -6.09 -29.92 27.63
C SER A 14 -4.78 -30.48 27.03
N ASP A 15 -4.87 -31.33 26.01
CA ASP A 15 -3.71 -31.96 25.36
C ASP A 15 -3.28 -31.22 24.08
N LEU A 16 -4.01 -30.18 23.72
CA LEU A 16 -3.72 -29.30 22.58
C LEU A 16 -2.89 -28.11 22.98
N LEU A 17 -1.86 -27.79 22.20
CA LEU A 17 -0.98 -26.66 22.40
C LEU A 17 -1.12 -25.66 21.25
N LEU A 18 -1.15 -24.38 21.60
CA LEU A 18 -1.09 -23.28 20.63
C LEU A 18 0.28 -23.24 19.97
N TRP A 19 0.30 -22.91 18.70
CA TRP A 19 1.55 -22.86 17.92
C TRP A 19 2.23 -21.50 18.08
N ASP A 20 3.39 -21.49 18.72
CA ASP A 20 4.23 -20.32 18.99
C ASP A 20 4.85 -19.68 17.73
N CYS A 21 5.03 -20.46 16.68
CA CYS A 21 5.53 -20.02 15.37
C CYS A 21 4.40 -19.93 14.33
N ASN A 22 3.18 -19.62 14.75
CA ASN A 22 2.06 -19.49 13.82
C ASN A 22 2.32 -18.36 12.79
N PRO A 23 2.35 -18.67 11.48
CA PRO A 23 2.66 -17.68 10.44
C PRO A 23 1.70 -16.50 10.37
N ARG A 24 0.52 -16.59 10.99
CA ARG A 24 -0.45 -15.50 11.04
C ARG A 24 -0.12 -14.44 12.09
N MET A 25 0.66 -14.78 13.12
CA MET A 25 1.09 -13.81 14.12
C MET A 25 2.08 -12.81 13.51
N SER A 26 1.99 -11.57 13.93
CA SER A 26 2.87 -10.48 13.50
C SER A 26 4.35 -10.80 13.85
N THR A 27 4.58 -11.38 15.01
CA THR A 27 5.92 -11.79 15.47
C THR A 27 5.88 -13.22 15.98
N PRO A 28 6.80 -14.10 15.54
CA PRO A 28 6.93 -15.43 16.12
C PRO A 28 7.28 -15.39 17.61
N LEU A 29 6.60 -16.23 18.40
CA LEU A 29 6.75 -16.28 19.87
C LEU A 29 7.62 -17.47 20.33
N ASN A 30 8.62 -17.82 19.59
CA ASN A 30 9.49 -18.98 19.77
C ASN A 30 9.70 -19.38 21.23
N GLY A 31 9.16 -20.53 21.65
CA GLY A 31 9.34 -21.08 23.00
C GLY A 31 8.64 -20.34 24.13
N GLN A 32 7.77 -19.37 23.85
CA GLN A 32 7.01 -18.64 24.88
C GLN A 32 5.95 -19.55 25.53
N ALA A 33 5.57 -19.18 26.74
CA ALA A 33 4.51 -19.88 27.48
C ALA A 33 3.17 -19.82 26.74
N GLN A 34 2.34 -20.86 26.86
CA GLN A 34 1.03 -20.95 26.20
C GLN A 34 0.11 -19.77 26.55
N LEU A 35 0.24 -19.18 27.73
CA LEU A 35 -0.51 -17.99 28.13
C LEU A 35 -0.13 -16.79 27.26
N VAL A 36 1.15 -16.55 27.01
CA VAL A 36 1.62 -15.45 26.16
C VAL A 36 1.12 -15.62 24.72
N ILE A 37 1.15 -16.86 24.22
CA ILE A 37 0.64 -17.18 22.88
C ILE A 37 -0.88 -16.92 22.82
N ALA A 38 -1.63 -17.31 23.87
CA ALA A 38 -3.07 -17.06 23.97
C ALA A 38 -3.40 -15.56 24.02
N GLN A 39 -2.62 -14.75 24.76
CA GLN A 39 -2.75 -13.30 24.80
C GLN A 39 -2.54 -12.69 23.42
N THR A 40 -1.47 -13.03 22.74
CA THR A 40 -1.19 -12.54 21.38
C THR A 40 -2.30 -12.97 20.39
N MET A 41 -2.75 -14.22 20.48
CA MET A 41 -3.87 -14.69 19.67
C MET A 41 -5.17 -13.94 19.94
N ASN A 42 -5.40 -13.56 21.21
CA ASN A 42 -6.57 -12.77 21.60
C ASN A 42 -6.52 -11.36 21.02
N ASP A 43 -5.36 -10.72 21.10
CA ASP A 43 -5.20 -9.32 20.70
C ASP A 43 -5.14 -9.12 19.18
N GLU A 44 -4.58 -10.10 18.44
CA GLU A 44 -4.41 -10.00 16.99
C GLU A 44 -5.55 -10.64 16.17
N PHE A 45 -6.30 -11.61 16.72
CA PHE A 45 -7.21 -12.44 15.90
C PHE A 45 -8.64 -12.54 16.41
N ASP A 46 -8.99 -11.82 17.45
CA ASP A 46 -10.35 -11.71 17.98
C ASP A 46 -11.07 -13.07 18.15
N PRO A 47 -10.52 -14.00 18.97
CA PRO A 47 -11.11 -15.31 19.18
C PRO A 47 -12.42 -15.25 19.99
N ILE A 48 -12.75 -14.12 20.64
CA ILE A 48 -13.99 -13.92 21.40
C ILE A 48 -15.25 -14.12 20.53
N GLU A 49 -15.21 -13.76 19.24
CA GLU A 49 -16.31 -14.04 18.31
C GLU A 49 -16.60 -15.55 18.23
N VAL A 50 -15.52 -16.36 18.17
CA VAL A 50 -15.65 -17.84 18.16
C VAL A 50 -16.14 -18.32 19.53
N GLY A 51 -15.64 -17.74 20.61
CA GLY A 51 -16.08 -18.03 21.97
C GLY A 51 -17.58 -17.79 22.16
N ASN A 52 -18.08 -16.64 21.72
CA ASN A 52 -19.49 -16.29 21.76
C ASN A 52 -20.34 -17.25 20.91
N SER A 53 -19.86 -17.66 19.74
CA SER A 53 -20.54 -18.67 18.92
C SER A 53 -20.63 -20.01 19.63
N ILE A 54 -19.53 -20.48 20.24
CA ILE A 54 -19.53 -21.72 21.03
C ILE A 54 -20.48 -21.61 22.23
N ALA A 55 -20.47 -20.49 22.95
CA ALA A 55 -21.36 -20.26 24.08
C ALA A 55 -22.86 -20.27 23.66
N ALA A 56 -23.16 -19.78 22.47
CA ALA A 56 -24.52 -19.72 21.93
C ALA A 56 -25.02 -21.07 21.39
N THR A 57 -24.20 -21.77 20.59
CA THR A 57 -24.62 -22.94 19.79
C THR A 57 -23.88 -24.24 20.10
N GLY A 58 -22.78 -24.18 20.86
CA GLY A 58 -21.86 -25.31 21.08
C GLY A 58 -20.76 -25.41 20.00
N TRP A 59 -19.87 -26.38 20.20
CA TRP A 59 -18.82 -26.67 19.20
C TRP A 59 -19.40 -27.36 17.98
N ASP A 60 -19.07 -26.84 16.81
CA ASP A 60 -19.41 -27.51 15.55
C ASP A 60 -18.47 -28.72 15.31
N ALA A 61 -19.01 -29.92 15.32
CA ALA A 61 -18.25 -31.16 15.12
C ALA A 61 -17.58 -31.27 13.74
N THR A 62 -18.01 -30.46 12.75
CA THR A 62 -17.35 -30.36 11.44
C THR A 62 -16.12 -29.49 11.44
N SER A 63 -15.93 -28.72 12.49
CA SER A 63 -14.78 -27.81 12.67
C SER A 63 -13.53 -28.55 13.14
N LEU A 64 -12.91 -29.33 12.26
CA LEU A 64 -11.69 -30.10 12.55
C LEU A 64 -10.48 -29.21 12.81
N LEU A 65 -9.64 -29.57 13.81
CA LEU A 65 -8.34 -28.98 14.01
C LEU A 65 -7.27 -29.84 13.30
N SER A 66 -6.24 -29.23 12.73
CA SER A 66 -5.07 -29.94 12.18
C SER A 66 -3.93 -29.89 13.19
N VAL A 67 -3.46 -31.07 13.62
CA VAL A 67 -2.48 -31.18 14.69
C VAL A 67 -1.33 -32.09 14.32
N THR A 68 -0.19 -31.96 15.03
CA THR A 68 0.93 -32.91 14.97
C THR A 68 1.45 -33.15 16.38
N ASP A 69 1.97 -34.35 16.63
CA ASP A 69 2.70 -34.72 17.86
C ASP A 69 4.24 -34.68 17.66
N GLU A 70 4.69 -34.31 16.45
CA GLU A 70 6.13 -34.21 16.15
C GLU A 70 6.82 -33.19 17.07
N GLY A 71 7.81 -33.65 17.81
CA GLY A 71 8.57 -32.82 18.75
C GLY A 71 7.83 -32.41 20.03
N MET A 72 6.60 -32.89 20.24
CA MET A 72 5.81 -32.57 21.42
C MET A 72 6.03 -33.55 22.56
N PRO A 73 5.82 -33.15 23.82
CA PRO A 73 5.77 -34.07 24.95
C PRO A 73 4.75 -35.19 24.72
N SER A 74 4.98 -36.36 25.29
CA SER A 74 4.04 -37.51 25.14
C SER A 74 2.61 -37.16 25.50
N GLY A 75 1.69 -37.43 24.57
CA GLY A 75 0.26 -37.13 24.72
C GLY A 75 -0.12 -35.70 24.45
N LYS A 76 0.79 -34.83 24.01
CA LYS A 76 0.50 -33.45 23.59
C LYS A 76 0.55 -33.29 22.07
N TYR A 77 -0.25 -32.38 21.56
CA TYR A 77 -0.38 -32.11 20.13
C TYR A 77 -0.29 -30.63 19.85
N LEU A 78 0.57 -30.24 18.92
CA LEU A 78 0.65 -28.87 18.42
C LEU A 78 -0.47 -28.60 17.42
N VAL A 79 -1.26 -27.58 17.62
CA VAL A 79 -2.32 -27.18 16.70
C VAL A 79 -1.73 -26.30 15.59
N VAL A 80 -1.59 -26.87 14.41
CA VAL A 80 -1.03 -26.17 13.24
C VAL A 80 -2.12 -25.35 12.53
N GLU A 81 -3.37 -25.85 12.47
CA GLU A 81 -4.53 -25.10 11.97
C GLU A 81 -5.67 -25.14 12.99
N GLY A 82 -6.27 -23.98 13.23
CA GLY A 82 -7.36 -23.80 14.18
C GLY A 82 -6.93 -23.12 15.49
N ASN A 83 -5.78 -22.45 15.55
CA ASN A 83 -5.28 -21.77 16.74
C ASN A 83 -6.30 -20.76 17.30
N ARG A 84 -6.98 -19.96 16.47
CA ARG A 84 -8.06 -19.04 16.91
C ARG A 84 -9.19 -19.81 17.63
N ARG A 85 -9.57 -21.00 17.11
CA ARG A 85 -10.59 -21.86 17.71
C ARG A 85 -10.10 -22.51 19.00
N LEU A 86 -8.84 -22.94 19.04
CA LEU A 86 -8.25 -23.47 20.27
C LEU A 86 -8.15 -22.40 21.33
N THR A 87 -7.73 -21.17 21.00
CA THR A 87 -7.70 -20.06 21.96
C THR A 87 -9.09 -19.82 22.55
N ALA A 88 -10.15 -19.86 21.72
CA ALA A 88 -11.50 -19.71 22.22
C ALA A 88 -11.91 -20.83 23.21
N LEU A 89 -11.60 -22.09 22.88
CA LEU A 89 -11.88 -23.22 23.77
C LEU A 89 -11.11 -23.11 25.09
N LEU A 90 -9.81 -22.79 25.05
CA LEU A 90 -8.99 -22.62 26.23
C LEU A 90 -9.49 -21.46 27.11
N SER A 91 -9.85 -20.34 26.50
CA SER A 91 -10.39 -19.19 27.24
C SER A 91 -11.75 -19.47 27.90
N LEU A 92 -12.60 -20.27 27.26
CA LEU A 92 -13.88 -20.69 27.84
C LEU A 92 -13.70 -21.69 28.96
N SER A 93 -12.71 -22.61 28.86
CA SER A 93 -12.52 -23.72 29.81
C SER A 93 -11.59 -23.39 30.97
N ASP A 94 -10.55 -22.53 30.77
CA ASP A 94 -9.50 -22.25 31.75
C ASP A 94 -9.59 -20.81 32.31
N PRO A 95 -9.98 -20.63 33.59
CA PRO A 95 -10.00 -19.33 34.23
C PRO A 95 -8.63 -18.62 34.22
N ASN A 96 -7.52 -19.37 34.32
CA ASN A 96 -6.19 -18.76 34.34
C ASN A 96 -5.85 -18.12 32.99
N ILE A 97 -6.35 -18.66 31.90
CA ILE A 97 -6.14 -18.04 30.57
C ILE A 97 -7.03 -16.82 30.47
N ARG A 98 -8.36 -16.93 30.62
CA ARG A 98 -9.29 -15.83 30.34
C ARG A 98 -9.12 -14.61 31.23
N THR A 99 -8.74 -14.77 32.50
CA THR A 99 -8.52 -13.64 33.41
C THR A 99 -7.28 -12.82 33.08
N ASN A 100 -6.36 -13.36 32.28
CA ASN A 100 -5.15 -12.69 31.82
C ASN A 100 -5.25 -12.13 30.39
N LEU A 101 -6.41 -12.18 29.76
CA LEU A 101 -6.65 -11.59 28.44
C LEU A 101 -7.09 -10.13 28.57
N SER A 102 -6.81 -9.32 27.54
CA SER A 102 -7.13 -7.88 27.51
C SER A 102 -8.64 -7.58 27.65
N ASN A 103 -9.51 -8.50 27.20
CA ASN A 103 -10.96 -8.44 27.27
C ASN A 103 -11.55 -9.50 28.22
N ALA A 104 -10.94 -9.70 29.39
CA ALA A 104 -11.30 -10.72 30.37
C ALA A 104 -12.77 -10.71 30.80
N GLU A 105 -13.40 -9.52 30.90
CA GLU A 105 -14.83 -9.41 31.25
C GLU A 105 -15.75 -10.04 30.20
N ASP A 106 -15.44 -9.90 28.92
CA ASP A 106 -16.23 -10.48 27.85
C ASP A 106 -16.05 -12.01 27.81
N TRP A 107 -14.82 -12.47 28.08
CA TRP A 107 -14.56 -13.90 28.22
C TRP A 107 -15.26 -14.53 29.42
N GLU A 108 -15.37 -13.82 30.55
CA GLU A 108 -16.11 -14.33 31.74
C GLU A 108 -17.60 -14.46 31.44
N LYS A 109 -18.19 -13.49 30.74
CA LYS A 109 -19.60 -13.56 30.29
C LYS A 109 -19.82 -14.76 29.36
N ALA A 110 -18.97 -14.91 28.35
CA ALA A 110 -19.03 -16.02 27.40
C ALA A 110 -18.85 -17.38 28.09
N ALA A 111 -17.87 -17.50 29.02
CA ALA A 111 -17.63 -18.73 29.75
C ALA A 111 -18.78 -19.11 30.69
N THR A 112 -19.39 -18.13 31.38
CA THR A 112 -20.58 -18.34 32.18
C THR A 112 -21.73 -18.88 31.35
N GLN A 113 -22.05 -18.23 30.24
CA GLN A 113 -23.11 -18.67 29.31
C GLN A 113 -22.84 -20.07 28.76
N ALA A 114 -21.59 -20.37 28.37
CA ALA A 114 -21.21 -21.66 27.84
C ALA A 114 -21.32 -22.78 28.88
N SER A 115 -20.91 -22.49 30.12
CA SER A 115 -20.98 -23.43 31.27
C SER A 115 -22.42 -23.78 31.65
N GLU A 116 -23.31 -22.79 31.77
CA GLU A 116 -24.73 -22.99 32.07
C GLU A 116 -25.43 -23.95 31.11
N LYS A 117 -24.97 -23.97 29.84
CA LYS A 117 -25.55 -24.79 28.78
C LYS A 117 -24.71 -26.00 28.43
N ASN A 118 -23.65 -26.29 29.16
CA ASN A 118 -22.67 -27.38 28.88
C ASN A 118 -22.20 -27.39 27.43
N ARG A 119 -21.75 -26.23 26.91
CA ARG A 119 -21.43 -26.03 25.50
C ARG A 119 -19.95 -26.22 25.13
N VAL A 120 -19.06 -26.19 26.13
CA VAL A 120 -17.62 -26.38 25.91
C VAL A 120 -17.32 -27.88 25.94
N PRO A 121 -16.81 -28.46 24.85
CA PRO A 121 -16.47 -29.88 24.83
C PRO A 121 -15.13 -30.15 25.56
N ASP A 122 -15.02 -31.26 26.26
CA ASP A 122 -13.76 -31.74 26.82
C ASP A 122 -12.76 -32.17 25.74
N SER A 123 -13.26 -32.61 24.61
CA SER A 123 -12.47 -33.11 23.48
C SER A 123 -13.05 -32.64 22.16
N VAL A 124 -12.19 -32.39 21.19
CA VAL A 124 -12.57 -31.91 19.85
C VAL A 124 -12.03 -32.82 18.75
N PRO A 125 -12.70 -32.88 17.60
CA PRO A 125 -12.21 -33.69 16.48
C PRO A 125 -10.99 -33.03 15.84
N CYS A 126 -9.90 -33.81 15.72
CA CYS A 126 -8.61 -33.38 15.16
C CYS A 126 -8.16 -34.34 14.05
N VAL A 127 -7.49 -33.83 13.04
CA VAL A 127 -6.72 -34.62 12.08
C VAL A 127 -5.27 -34.57 12.48
N VAL A 128 -4.68 -35.75 12.80
CA VAL A 128 -3.28 -35.84 13.21
C VAL A 128 -2.40 -36.07 11.99
N TYR A 129 -1.37 -35.25 11.88
CA TYR A 129 -0.34 -35.32 10.84
C TYR A 129 0.96 -35.85 11.44
N PRO A 130 1.66 -36.78 10.77
CA PRO A 130 2.92 -37.34 11.26
C PRO A 130 4.01 -36.31 11.45
N THR A 131 4.01 -35.25 10.65
CA THR A 131 5.01 -34.18 10.69
C THR A 131 4.39 -32.79 10.59
N LEU A 132 5.09 -31.79 11.14
CA LEU A 132 4.73 -30.38 11.01
C LEU A 132 4.69 -29.95 9.53
N LYS A 133 5.64 -30.46 8.71
CA LYS A 133 5.66 -30.19 7.27
C LYS A 133 4.37 -30.64 6.59
N GLU A 134 3.92 -31.88 6.87
CA GLU A 134 2.68 -32.39 6.28
C GLU A 134 1.44 -31.60 6.76
N ALA A 135 1.39 -31.20 8.02
CA ALA A 135 0.30 -30.38 8.55
C ALA A 135 0.28 -28.99 7.88
N LYS A 136 1.45 -28.36 7.68
CA LYS A 136 1.59 -27.06 6.98
C LYS A 136 1.06 -27.12 5.54
N LEU A 137 1.20 -28.23 4.82
CA LEU A 137 0.66 -28.37 3.45
C LEU A 137 -0.87 -28.17 3.37
N GLN A 138 -1.58 -28.39 4.47
CA GLN A 138 -3.03 -28.20 4.53
C GLN A 138 -3.41 -26.73 4.79
N LEU A 139 -2.46 -25.89 5.21
CA LEU A 139 -2.74 -24.46 5.43
C LEU A 139 -2.98 -23.73 4.13
N GLY A 140 -2.20 -24.01 3.08
CA GLY A 140 -2.23 -23.32 1.82
C GLY A 140 -3.63 -23.23 1.20
N PRO A 141 -4.28 -24.35 0.83
CA PRO A 141 -5.59 -24.30 0.18
C PRO A 141 -6.68 -23.65 1.03
N ARG A 142 -6.61 -23.78 2.36
CA ARG A 142 -7.65 -23.25 3.26
C ARG A 142 -7.50 -21.76 3.53
N HIS A 143 -6.27 -21.24 3.63
CA HIS A 143 -6.01 -19.87 4.01
C HIS A 143 -5.76 -18.94 2.83
N PHE A 144 -5.32 -19.48 1.69
CA PHE A 144 -5.09 -18.68 0.48
C PHE A 144 -6.32 -18.59 -0.43
N LEU A 145 -7.20 -19.60 -0.38
CA LEU A 145 -8.43 -19.69 -1.17
C LEU A 145 -9.70 -19.66 -0.32
N GLY A 146 -9.57 -19.64 1.02
CA GLY A 146 -10.68 -19.71 1.97
C GLY A 146 -11.36 -18.37 2.27
N ILE A 147 -12.38 -18.41 3.15
CA ILE A 147 -13.23 -17.26 3.50
C ILE A 147 -12.46 -16.13 4.18
N LYS A 148 -11.40 -16.41 4.93
CA LYS A 148 -10.51 -15.43 5.56
C LYS A 148 -9.09 -15.65 5.07
N GLN A 149 -8.76 -14.96 3.97
CA GLN A 149 -7.42 -15.02 3.37
C GLN A 149 -6.37 -14.41 4.29
N TRP A 150 -5.13 -14.89 4.18
CA TRP A 150 -4.00 -14.25 4.83
C TRP A 150 -3.67 -12.91 4.20
N GLU A 151 -3.27 -11.96 5.02
CA GLU A 151 -2.73 -10.71 4.55
C GLU A 151 -1.44 -10.95 3.74
N PRO A 152 -1.15 -10.10 2.76
CA PRO A 152 0.02 -10.29 1.89
C PRO A 152 1.33 -10.51 2.65
N TYR A 153 1.54 -9.82 3.76
CA TYR A 153 2.73 -9.97 4.61
C TYR A 153 2.87 -11.41 5.14
N GLN A 154 1.81 -11.94 5.74
CA GLN A 154 1.80 -13.27 6.34
C GLN A 154 1.99 -14.36 5.29
N LYS A 155 1.33 -14.19 4.14
CA LYS A 155 1.45 -15.10 3.00
C LYS A 155 2.89 -15.14 2.48
N ASP A 156 3.47 -13.98 2.18
CA ASP A 156 4.78 -13.88 1.55
C ASP A 156 5.88 -14.31 2.53
N ARG A 157 5.71 -14.01 3.84
CA ARG A 157 6.59 -14.54 4.91
C ARG A 157 6.58 -16.06 4.94
N PHE A 158 5.41 -16.67 4.99
CA PHE A 158 5.28 -18.12 5.03
C PHE A 158 5.91 -18.80 3.80
N ILE A 159 5.72 -18.23 2.62
CA ILE A 159 6.35 -18.71 1.39
C ILE A 159 7.87 -18.67 1.53
N LEU A 160 8.44 -17.53 1.96
CA LEU A 160 9.89 -17.40 2.13
C LEU A 160 10.45 -18.36 3.17
N GLU A 161 9.76 -18.54 4.30
CA GLU A 161 10.19 -19.49 5.35
C GLU A 161 10.33 -20.93 4.82
N ASN A 162 9.45 -21.38 3.93
CA ASN A 162 9.58 -22.72 3.32
C ASN A 162 10.73 -22.76 2.31
N ILE A 163 10.94 -21.71 1.50
CA ILE A 163 12.08 -21.61 0.59
C ILE A 163 13.41 -21.61 1.36
N ASP A 164 13.52 -20.84 2.45
CA ASP A 164 14.72 -20.76 3.28
C ASP A 164 14.96 -22.07 4.07
N ALA A 165 13.91 -22.86 4.32
CA ALA A 165 14.03 -24.22 4.86
C ALA A 165 14.55 -25.24 3.84
N GLY A 166 14.72 -24.85 2.55
CA GLY A 166 15.28 -25.66 1.49
C GLY A 166 14.25 -26.31 0.55
N ASP A 167 12.96 -25.98 0.68
CA ASP A 167 11.94 -26.47 -0.24
C ASP A 167 12.08 -25.73 -1.59
N PRO A 168 12.20 -26.44 -2.73
CA PRO A 168 12.33 -25.79 -4.02
C PRO A 168 11.02 -25.12 -4.45
N ILE A 169 11.11 -24.03 -5.25
CA ILE A 169 9.96 -23.26 -5.70
C ILE A 169 8.83 -24.12 -6.32
N PRO A 170 9.11 -25.10 -7.21
CA PRO A 170 8.07 -25.96 -7.74
C PRO A 170 7.32 -26.78 -6.66
N GLU A 171 8.02 -27.20 -5.59
CA GLU A 171 7.41 -27.93 -4.47
C GLU A 171 6.50 -27.01 -3.66
N VAL A 172 6.95 -25.80 -3.32
CA VAL A 172 6.15 -24.77 -2.64
C VAL A 172 4.93 -24.38 -3.47
N SER A 173 5.12 -24.14 -4.79
CA SER A 173 4.06 -23.85 -5.75
C SER A 173 3.00 -24.96 -5.76
N GLY A 174 3.41 -26.20 -5.99
CA GLY A 174 2.50 -27.35 -6.05
C GLY A 174 1.82 -27.66 -4.71
N SER A 175 2.53 -27.50 -3.59
CA SER A 175 2.01 -27.80 -2.26
C SER A 175 0.95 -26.81 -1.79
N PHE A 176 1.06 -25.54 -2.18
CA PHE A 176 0.17 -24.48 -1.71
C PHE A 176 -0.81 -23.97 -2.79
N GLY A 177 -0.74 -24.52 -4.01
CA GLY A 177 -1.63 -24.16 -5.11
C GLY A 177 -1.37 -22.77 -5.69
N PHE A 178 -0.13 -22.28 -5.64
CA PHE A 178 0.30 -21.06 -6.29
C PHE A 178 0.94 -21.36 -7.64
N GLU A 179 0.96 -20.36 -8.51
CA GLU A 179 1.85 -20.38 -9.66
C GLU A 179 3.30 -20.09 -9.20
N GLU A 180 4.30 -20.71 -9.81
CA GLU A 180 5.71 -20.45 -9.49
C GLU A 180 6.07 -18.98 -9.59
N VAL A 181 5.50 -18.26 -10.55
CA VAL A 181 5.69 -16.81 -10.72
C VAL A 181 5.23 -16.03 -9.49
N GLU A 182 4.12 -16.44 -8.85
CA GLU A 182 3.65 -15.80 -7.63
C GLU A 182 4.55 -16.13 -6.43
N VAL A 183 5.03 -17.37 -6.33
CA VAL A 183 6.01 -17.73 -5.30
C VAL A 183 7.28 -16.89 -5.44
N ARG A 184 7.81 -16.74 -6.66
CA ARG A 184 8.98 -15.90 -6.94
C ARG A 184 8.77 -14.44 -6.57
N LYS A 185 7.61 -13.87 -6.92
CA LYS A 185 7.24 -12.49 -6.53
C LYS A 185 7.20 -12.31 -5.01
N SER A 186 6.60 -13.26 -4.30
CA SER A 186 6.51 -13.24 -2.84
C SER A 186 7.89 -13.27 -2.19
N VAL A 187 8.78 -14.15 -2.67
CA VAL A 187 10.17 -14.23 -2.22
C VAL A 187 10.91 -12.91 -2.43
N LEU A 188 10.82 -12.30 -3.62
CA LEU A 188 11.47 -11.00 -3.88
C LEU A 188 11.00 -9.93 -2.91
N VAL A 189 9.70 -9.71 -2.88
CA VAL A 189 9.15 -8.58 -2.10
C VAL A 189 9.48 -8.75 -0.63
N PHE A 190 9.40 -9.99 -0.11
CA PHE A 190 9.69 -10.21 1.31
C PHE A 190 11.18 -10.05 1.62
N ARG A 191 12.08 -10.50 0.76
CA ARG A 191 13.53 -10.26 0.89
C ARG A 191 13.87 -8.76 0.82
N VAL A 192 13.24 -8.01 -0.09
CA VAL A 192 13.39 -6.56 -0.14
C VAL A 192 12.91 -5.92 1.17
N PHE A 193 11.73 -6.32 1.66
CA PHE A 193 11.22 -5.85 2.95
C PHE A 193 12.19 -6.14 4.11
N GLN A 194 12.73 -7.35 4.20
CA GLN A 194 13.72 -7.71 5.22
C GLN A 194 15.01 -6.89 5.11
N ALA A 195 15.49 -6.64 3.87
CA ALA A 195 16.68 -5.82 3.66
C ALA A 195 16.45 -4.38 4.10
N LEU A 196 15.26 -3.82 3.83
CA LEU A 196 14.86 -2.49 4.29
C LEU A 196 14.72 -2.41 5.81
N ALA A 197 14.13 -3.43 6.44
CA ALA A 197 13.97 -3.48 7.89
C ALA A 197 15.30 -3.60 8.66
N ARG A 198 16.31 -4.23 8.06
CA ARG A 198 17.66 -4.37 8.65
C ARG A 198 18.56 -3.16 8.42
N SER A 199 18.23 -2.30 7.49
CA SER A 199 18.98 -1.10 7.16
C SER A 199 18.56 0.09 8.01
N SER A 200 19.29 1.21 7.90
CA SER A 200 18.91 2.50 8.47
C SER A 200 17.55 3.02 7.98
N TYR A 201 16.95 2.36 7.00
CA TYR A 201 15.59 2.59 6.50
C TYR A 201 14.49 1.95 7.37
N GLY A 202 14.78 1.43 8.55
CA GLY A 202 13.93 0.63 9.46
C GLY A 202 12.59 1.21 9.90
N ARG A 203 11.94 1.98 9.00
CA ARG A 203 10.65 2.66 9.23
C ARG A 203 9.46 1.89 8.68
N LEU A 204 9.71 0.83 7.90
CA LEU A 204 8.64 0.02 7.33
C LEU A 204 8.16 -0.99 8.36
N SER A 205 6.89 -0.90 8.69
CA SER A 205 6.15 -1.89 9.48
C SER A 205 5.39 -2.85 8.56
N GLU A 206 4.85 -3.90 9.14
CA GLU A 206 3.96 -4.84 8.42
C GLU A 206 2.77 -4.13 7.75
N ARG A 207 2.27 -3.04 8.35
CA ARG A 207 1.18 -2.22 7.80
C ARG A 207 1.53 -1.61 6.44
N ASN A 208 2.81 -1.34 6.20
CA ASN A 208 3.30 -0.76 4.94
C ASN A 208 3.56 -1.83 3.87
N TYR A 209 3.56 -3.12 4.24
CA TYR A 209 3.98 -4.20 3.36
C TYR A 209 3.14 -4.30 2.08
N GLY A 210 1.82 -4.16 2.18
CA GLY A 210 0.92 -4.18 1.03
C GLY A 210 1.26 -3.11 0.00
N ASN A 211 1.52 -1.88 0.46
CA ASN A 211 1.92 -0.76 -0.39
C ASN A 211 3.31 -0.97 -1.00
N LEU A 212 4.27 -1.47 -0.22
CA LEU A 212 5.60 -1.82 -0.74
C LEU A 212 5.52 -2.91 -1.81
N ARG A 213 4.70 -3.95 -1.57
CA ARG A 213 4.47 -5.02 -2.52
C ARG A 213 3.90 -4.52 -3.83
N GLU A 214 2.91 -3.65 -3.78
CA GLU A 214 2.34 -3.02 -4.96
C GLU A 214 3.38 -2.20 -5.72
N LEU A 215 4.13 -1.36 -5.01
CA LEU A 215 5.17 -0.50 -5.55
C LEU A 215 6.22 -1.31 -6.33
N ILE A 216 6.74 -2.38 -5.73
CA ILE A 216 7.78 -3.22 -6.33
C ILE A 216 7.25 -4.04 -7.50
N LEU A 217 6.05 -4.60 -7.40
CA LEU A 217 5.55 -5.53 -8.43
C LEU A 217 4.93 -4.85 -9.64
N LYS A 218 4.33 -3.66 -9.47
CA LYS A 218 3.60 -2.99 -10.56
C LYS A 218 4.38 -1.88 -11.26
N TYR A 219 5.34 -1.25 -10.58
CA TYR A 219 5.96 -0.01 -11.04
C TYR A 219 7.45 -0.19 -11.37
N GLY A 220 7.72 -0.57 -12.63
CA GLY A 220 9.05 -0.94 -13.10
C GLY A 220 10.09 0.18 -13.01
N ALA A 221 9.72 1.44 -13.28
CA ALA A 221 10.65 2.55 -13.20
C ALA A 221 11.04 2.90 -11.75
N ILE A 222 10.09 2.80 -10.82
CA ILE A 222 10.38 2.95 -9.38
C ILE A 222 11.33 1.86 -8.93
N ARG A 223 11.11 0.61 -9.36
CA ARG A 223 11.99 -0.51 -9.07
C ARG A 223 13.40 -0.31 -9.63
N ALA A 224 13.51 0.15 -10.89
CA ALA A 224 14.78 0.48 -11.51
C ALA A 224 15.49 1.64 -10.79
N HIS A 225 14.76 2.66 -10.37
CA HIS A 225 15.29 3.77 -9.57
C HIS A 225 15.86 3.29 -8.23
N MET A 226 15.20 2.33 -7.57
CA MET A 226 15.71 1.68 -6.36
C MET A 226 16.86 0.68 -6.64
N MET A 227 17.33 0.55 -7.88
CA MET A 227 18.36 -0.39 -8.33
C MET A 227 18.03 -1.86 -7.98
N LEU A 228 16.74 -2.19 -7.93
CA LEU A 228 16.30 -3.57 -7.77
C LEU A 228 16.46 -4.34 -9.09
N PRO A 229 16.63 -5.68 -9.05
CA PRO A 229 16.79 -6.50 -10.24
C PRO A 229 15.70 -6.27 -11.28
N GLU A 230 16.09 -6.20 -12.55
CA GLU A 230 15.16 -6.09 -13.67
C GLU A 230 14.40 -7.41 -13.87
N GLY A 231 13.16 -7.29 -14.36
CA GLY A 231 12.33 -8.42 -14.70
C GLY A 231 11.34 -8.84 -13.61
N ARG A 232 10.31 -9.58 -14.03
CA ARG A 232 9.34 -10.21 -13.12
C ARG A 232 9.85 -11.55 -12.58
N THR A 233 10.93 -12.04 -13.14
CA THR A 233 11.65 -13.22 -12.65
C THR A 233 12.57 -12.75 -11.55
N VAL A 234 12.20 -13.08 -10.34
CA VAL A 234 13.00 -12.85 -9.16
C VAL A 234 14.29 -13.61 -9.34
N ASP A 235 15.36 -12.86 -9.32
CA ASP A 235 16.63 -13.44 -9.02
C ASP A 235 16.56 -13.91 -7.56
N GLU A 236 16.59 -15.23 -7.36
CA GLU A 236 16.68 -15.87 -6.03
C GLU A 236 17.92 -15.37 -5.26
N SER A 237 18.81 -14.67 -5.95
CA SER A 237 20.07 -14.11 -5.46
C SER A 237 19.94 -12.72 -4.81
N PHE A 238 18.75 -12.11 -4.72
CA PHE A 238 18.65 -10.83 -4.00
C PHE A 238 18.97 -11.01 -2.53
N THR A 239 20.18 -10.60 -2.13
CA THR A 239 20.68 -10.67 -0.76
C THR A 239 20.66 -9.34 -0.02
N GLY A 240 20.38 -8.24 -0.73
CA GLY A 240 20.36 -6.87 -0.19
C GLY A 240 20.62 -5.82 -1.24
N PHE A 241 20.45 -4.56 -0.86
CA PHE A 241 20.78 -3.43 -1.72
C PHE A 241 22.29 -3.24 -1.80
N LYS A 242 22.76 -2.83 -2.96
CA LYS A 242 24.14 -2.35 -3.11
C LYS A 242 24.32 -1.02 -2.38
N GLU A 243 25.54 -0.73 -1.99
CA GLU A 243 25.84 0.50 -1.23
C GLU A 243 25.47 1.76 -2.01
N ASP A 244 25.67 1.75 -3.32
CA ASP A 244 25.33 2.85 -4.23
C ASP A 244 23.81 3.03 -4.45
N ALA A 245 22.99 2.04 -4.12
CA ALA A 245 21.53 2.14 -4.19
C ALA A 245 20.91 2.95 -3.03
N ALA A 246 21.64 3.12 -1.93
CA ALA A 246 21.12 3.71 -0.70
C ALA A 246 20.43 5.08 -0.87
N PRO A 247 20.96 6.07 -1.62
CA PRO A 247 20.28 7.35 -1.83
C PRO A 247 18.93 7.18 -2.55
N PHE A 248 18.89 6.39 -3.61
CA PHE A 248 17.70 6.19 -4.44
C PHE A 248 16.59 5.44 -3.70
N VAL A 249 16.96 4.45 -2.91
CA VAL A 249 16.03 3.72 -2.03
C VAL A 249 15.45 4.69 -1.00
N SER A 250 16.30 5.53 -0.38
CA SER A 250 15.85 6.51 0.62
C SER A 250 14.89 7.54 0.02
N GLU A 251 15.12 8.01 -1.20
CA GLU A 251 14.22 8.92 -1.92
C GLU A 251 12.82 8.31 -2.03
N ILE A 252 12.69 7.12 -2.60
CA ILE A 252 11.41 6.44 -2.79
C ILE A 252 10.70 6.18 -1.45
N LEU A 253 11.43 5.70 -0.45
CA LEU A 253 10.85 5.44 0.87
C LEU A 253 10.34 6.73 1.54
N THR A 254 11.10 7.81 1.43
CA THR A 254 10.70 9.12 1.98
C THR A 254 9.46 9.64 1.26
N TRP A 255 9.46 9.64 -0.07
CA TRP A 255 8.32 10.16 -0.84
C TRP A 255 7.03 9.37 -0.65
N VAL A 256 7.12 8.06 -0.40
CA VAL A 256 5.95 7.18 -0.26
C VAL A 256 5.53 6.98 1.20
N PHE A 257 6.48 6.79 2.11
CA PHE A 257 6.19 6.43 3.51
C PHE A 257 6.55 7.52 4.52
N GLY A 258 7.25 8.57 4.08
CA GLY A 258 7.71 9.66 4.94
C GLY A 258 8.96 9.31 5.76
N THR A 259 9.38 10.27 6.58
CA THR A 259 10.56 10.12 7.46
C THR A 259 10.20 9.70 8.88
N SER A 260 8.92 9.79 9.27
CA SER A 260 8.45 9.40 10.61
C SER A 260 7.55 8.17 10.56
N PRO A 261 7.72 7.18 11.46
CA PRO A 261 6.83 6.05 11.59
C PRO A 261 5.46 6.43 12.17
N ASP A 262 5.40 7.47 12.98
CA ASP A 262 4.17 7.98 13.59
C ASP A 262 3.64 9.13 12.72
N ARG A 263 2.46 8.91 12.12
CA ARG A 263 1.72 9.96 11.41
C ARG A 263 1.30 11.05 12.40
N SER A 264 2.09 12.11 12.53
CA SER A 264 1.54 13.39 12.91
C SER A 264 1.07 14.07 11.62
N GLU A 265 -0.20 14.39 11.53
CA GLU A 265 -0.81 15.05 10.35
C GLU A 265 -0.17 16.43 10.05
N ASP A 266 0.57 16.98 11.00
CA ASP A 266 1.14 18.34 10.96
C ASP A 266 2.65 18.40 10.67
N ALA A 267 3.36 17.28 10.51
CA ALA A 267 4.78 17.30 10.22
C ALA A 267 5.04 17.09 8.73
N ASP A 268 5.76 18.01 8.10
CA ASP A 268 6.38 17.78 6.79
C ASP A 268 7.42 16.66 6.94
N ASP A 269 6.97 15.43 6.70
CA ASP A 269 7.79 14.23 6.79
C ASP A 269 8.46 13.87 5.44
N GLY A 270 8.43 14.78 4.48
CA GLY A 270 9.00 14.62 3.14
C GLY A 270 8.16 13.73 2.22
N ARG A 271 6.94 13.37 2.62
CA ARG A 271 6.04 12.56 1.81
C ARG A 271 5.51 13.36 0.63
N LYS A 272 5.59 12.78 -0.56
CA LYS A 272 5.08 13.35 -1.82
C LYS A 272 3.88 12.57 -2.37
N VAL A 273 3.68 11.34 -1.91
CA VAL A 273 2.61 10.43 -2.34
C VAL A 273 1.66 10.20 -1.18
N MET A 274 0.40 10.57 -1.32
CA MET A 274 -0.62 10.43 -0.27
C MET A 274 -1.44 9.14 -0.42
N GLU A 275 -1.64 8.70 -1.66
CA GLU A 275 -2.46 7.54 -1.99
C GLU A 275 -1.80 6.62 -3.01
N SER A 276 -2.09 5.31 -2.94
CA SER A 276 -1.48 4.30 -3.84
C SER A 276 -1.80 4.54 -5.32
N ARG A 277 -2.91 5.19 -5.64
CA ARG A 277 -3.24 5.58 -7.03
C ARG A 277 -2.22 6.53 -7.65
N GLU A 278 -1.47 7.26 -6.84
CA GLU A 278 -0.43 8.20 -7.27
C GLU A 278 0.90 7.51 -7.62
N TYR A 279 1.09 6.24 -7.26
CA TYR A 279 2.28 5.47 -7.63
C TYR A 279 2.52 5.46 -9.15
N ARG A 280 1.44 5.48 -9.93
CA ARG A 280 1.54 5.59 -11.39
C ARG A 280 2.14 6.92 -11.83
N ILE A 281 1.83 8.00 -11.13
CA ILE A 281 2.38 9.33 -11.40
C ILE A 281 3.86 9.34 -11.00
N LEU A 282 4.19 8.91 -9.79
CA LEU A 282 5.58 8.78 -9.34
C LEU A 282 6.41 7.93 -10.31
N ASN A 283 5.86 6.80 -10.78
CA ASN A 283 6.55 5.93 -11.76
C ASN A 283 6.86 6.63 -13.09
N ARG A 284 6.11 7.65 -13.48
CA ARG A 284 6.41 8.48 -14.66
C ARG A 284 7.41 9.58 -14.33
N VAL A 285 7.29 10.20 -13.17
CA VAL A 285 8.19 11.28 -12.73
C VAL A 285 9.62 10.78 -12.60
N VAL A 286 9.84 9.60 -12.02
CA VAL A 286 11.20 9.03 -11.87
C VAL A 286 11.87 8.63 -13.20
N GLN A 287 11.13 8.61 -14.30
CA GLN A 287 11.67 8.36 -15.65
C GLN A 287 12.16 9.64 -16.34
N SER A 288 11.70 10.82 -15.91
CA SER A 288 12.10 12.11 -16.45
C SER A 288 13.19 12.71 -15.56
N VAL A 289 14.30 13.12 -16.17
CA VAL A 289 15.39 13.78 -15.45
C VAL A 289 14.90 15.06 -14.79
N ARG A 290 14.18 15.91 -15.53
CA ARG A 290 13.64 17.18 -15.01
C ARG A 290 12.54 16.99 -13.98
N GLY A 291 11.65 16.02 -14.21
CA GLY A 291 10.60 15.65 -13.25
C GLY A 291 11.20 15.15 -11.94
N LEU A 292 12.23 14.32 -12.02
CA LEU A 292 12.95 13.80 -10.86
C LEU A 292 13.70 14.91 -10.10
N GLU A 293 14.40 15.79 -10.81
CA GLU A 293 15.08 16.95 -10.21
C GLU A 293 14.10 17.87 -9.49
N ALA A 294 12.95 18.16 -10.11
CA ALA A 294 11.89 18.95 -9.49
C ALA A 294 11.33 18.28 -8.23
N LEU A 295 11.09 16.95 -8.27
CA LEU A 295 10.54 16.22 -7.11
C LEU A 295 11.49 16.20 -5.91
N ARG A 296 12.81 16.34 -6.14
CA ARG A 296 13.84 16.44 -5.10
C ARG A 296 13.78 17.76 -4.34
N ASP A 297 13.21 18.81 -4.93
CA ASP A 297 12.95 20.05 -4.21
C ASP A 297 11.87 19.83 -3.14
N PRO A 298 12.12 20.11 -1.85
CA PRO A 298 11.16 19.95 -0.78
C PRO A 298 9.84 20.68 -1.02
N GLY A 299 9.88 21.86 -1.64
CA GLY A 299 8.70 22.68 -1.94
C GLY A 299 7.83 22.18 -3.07
N THR A 300 8.33 21.30 -3.93
CA THR A 300 7.62 20.81 -5.11
C THR A 300 6.75 19.60 -4.77
N THR A 301 5.49 19.61 -5.16
CA THR A 301 4.55 18.50 -5.03
C THR A 301 4.73 17.47 -6.15
N LEU A 302 4.20 16.25 -5.96
CA LEU A 302 4.20 15.23 -7.01
C LEU A 302 3.42 15.68 -8.26
N ALA A 303 2.36 16.44 -8.09
CA ALA A 303 1.56 16.97 -9.20
C ALA A 303 2.35 17.97 -10.03
N GLU A 304 3.04 18.93 -9.41
CA GLU A 304 3.89 19.90 -10.10
C GLU A 304 5.06 19.24 -10.84
N ALA A 305 5.72 18.26 -10.21
CA ALA A 305 6.75 17.48 -10.89
C ALA A 305 6.20 16.69 -12.10
N TYR A 306 4.97 16.22 -12.01
CA TYR A 306 4.32 15.54 -13.12
C TYR A 306 3.92 16.47 -14.26
N ASP A 307 3.50 17.70 -13.95
CA ASP A 307 3.22 18.71 -14.98
C ASP A 307 4.46 19.04 -15.82
N ILE A 308 5.65 19.04 -15.20
CA ILE A 308 6.93 19.17 -15.92
C ILE A 308 7.14 18.00 -16.89
N VAL A 309 6.83 16.77 -16.45
CA VAL A 309 6.94 15.58 -17.32
C VAL A 309 5.95 15.63 -18.48
N LEU A 310 4.75 16.12 -18.24
CA LEU A 310 3.75 16.29 -19.30
C LEU A 310 4.21 17.33 -20.32
N ALA A 311 4.79 18.44 -19.85
CA ALA A 311 5.34 19.49 -20.71
C ALA A 311 6.50 18.99 -21.61
N GLU A 312 7.36 18.11 -21.11
CA GLU A 312 8.43 17.49 -21.89
C GLU A 312 7.92 16.62 -23.06
N ASN A 313 6.74 16.02 -22.89
CA ASN A 313 6.16 15.05 -23.84
C ASN A 313 5.06 15.65 -24.72
N SER A 314 4.68 16.90 -24.49
CA SER A 314 3.68 17.61 -25.29
C SER A 314 4.34 18.36 -26.45
N ASP A 315 3.63 18.45 -27.58
CA ASP A 315 3.98 19.41 -28.63
C ASP A 315 3.88 20.81 -28.04
N PRO A 316 4.96 21.62 -28.05
CA PRO A 316 4.94 22.95 -27.46
C PRO A 316 3.80 23.84 -27.97
N SER A 317 3.37 23.65 -29.21
CA SER A 317 2.26 24.42 -29.79
C SER A 317 0.92 24.04 -29.16
N VAL A 318 0.66 22.75 -28.97
CA VAL A 318 -0.56 22.23 -28.33
C VAL A 318 -0.62 22.63 -26.86
N GLU A 319 0.52 22.58 -26.16
CA GLU A 319 0.60 23.00 -24.77
C GLU A 319 0.39 24.50 -24.63
N PHE A 320 0.99 25.30 -25.48
CA PHE A 320 0.76 26.74 -25.51
C PHE A 320 -0.72 27.08 -25.72
N GLU A 321 -1.38 26.45 -26.69
CA GLU A 321 -2.81 26.66 -26.96
C GLU A 321 -3.68 26.28 -25.75
N LYS A 322 -3.40 25.12 -25.13
CA LYS A 322 -4.10 24.67 -23.91
C LYS A 322 -3.96 25.65 -22.75
N ASN A 323 -2.73 26.10 -22.50
CA ASN A 323 -2.45 27.04 -21.41
C ASN A 323 -3.04 28.43 -21.67
N ALA A 324 -3.01 28.91 -22.90
CA ALA A 324 -3.67 30.15 -23.30
C ALA A 324 -5.20 30.07 -23.09
N LYS A 325 -5.82 28.95 -23.42
CA LYS A 325 -7.25 28.72 -23.16
C LYS A 325 -7.57 28.73 -21.67
N THR A 326 -6.79 28.03 -20.86
CA THR A 326 -6.95 27.99 -19.39
C THR A 326 -6.80 29.38 -18.77
N LEU A 327 -5.85 30.18 -19.25
CA LEU A 327 -5.68 31.55 -18.82
C LEU A 327 -6.93 32.40 -19.08
N ILE A 328 -7.48 32.29 -20.29
CA ILE A 328 -8.73 33.00 -20.66
C ILE A 328 -9.88 32.58 -19.74
N GLU A 329 -10.05 31.29 -19.47
CA GLU A 329 -11.10 30.79 -18.58
C GLU A 329 -10.92 31.32 -17.14
N THR A 330 -9.70 31.36 -16.66
CA THR A 330 -9.35 31.89 -15.32
C THR A 330 -9.65 33.39 -15.22
N LEU A 331 -9.22 34.17 -16.21
CA LEU A 331 -9.48 35.61 -16.26
C LEU A 331 -11.01 35.92 -16.34
N ASN A 332 -11.76 35.13 -17.11
CA ASN A 332 -13.21 35.25 -17.15
C ASN A 332 -13.87 35.00 -15.80
N ARG A 333 -13.39 33.96 -15.08
CA ARG A 333 -13.87 33.62 -13.73
C ARG A 333 -13.57 34.75 -12.72
N LEU A 334 -12.37 35.29 -12.75
CA LEU A 334 -11.99 36.43 -11.91
C LEU A 334 -12.86 37.65 -12.19
N ARG A 335 -13.14 37.93 -13.47
CA ARG A 335 -14.04 39.02 -13.88
C ARG A 335 -15.46 38.82 -13.35
N GLU A 336 -16.00 37.59 -13.37
CA GLU A 336 -17.32 37.30 -12.84
C GLU A 336 -17.37 37.48 -11.31
N ILE A 337 -16.35 36.98 -10.60
CA ILE A 337 -16.25 37.17 -9.15
C ILE A 337 -16.23 38.68 -8.81
N TYR A 338 -15.35 39.44 -9.46
CA TYR A 338 -15.27 40.90 -9.25
C TYR A 338 -16.58 41.62 -9.53
N ARG A 339 -17.27 41.22 -10.60
CA ARG A 339 -18.56 41.80 -10.96
C ARG A 339 -19.66 41.52 -9.95
N ASN A 340 -19.65 40.36 -9.33
CA ASN A 340 -20.68 39.93 -8.39
C ASN A 340 -20.42 40.44 -6.96
N GLU A 341 -19.17 40.47 -6.53
CA GLU A 341 -18.79 40.74 -5.13
C GLU A 341 -18.27 42.19 -4.94
N GLY A 342 -17.91 42.88 -6.01
CA GLY A 342 -17.41 44.26 -5.97
C GLY A 342 -15.90 44.37 -5.66
N PRO A 343 -15.38 45.62 -5.56
CA PRO A 343 -13.96 45.89 -5.43
C PRO A 343 -13.36 45.51 -4.07
N ASP A 344 -14.18 45.40 -3.05
CA ASP A 344 -13.71 45.17 -1.67
C ASP A 344 -13.06 43.77 -1.44
N ILE A 345 -13.29 42.82 -2.37
CA ILE A 345 -12.68 41.49 -2.30
C ILE A 345 -11.22 41.47 -2.72
N VAL A 346 -10.73 42.53 -3.35
CA VAL A 346 -9.42 42.55 -3.98
C VAL A 346 -8.37 43.08 -3.00
N SER A 347 -7.57 42.14 -2.46
CA SER A 347 -6.45 42.50 -1.61
C SER A 347 -5.29 43.15 -2.38
N GLU A 348 -4.40 43.85 -1.68
CA GLU A 348 -3.20 44.44 -2.28
C GLU A 348 -2.27 43.37 -2.89
N ALA A 349 -2.31 42.13 -2.34
CA ALA A 349 -1.61 40.99 -2.91
C ALA A 349 -2.23 40.58 -4.25
N SER A 350 -3.57 40.51 -4.33
CA SER A 350 -4.29 40.21 -5.58
C SER A 350 -4.04 41.23 -6.66
N LYS A 351 -3.95 42.53 -6.32
CA LYS A 351 -3.60 43.60 -7.26
C LYS A 351 -2.22 43.40 -7.87
N ARG A 352 -1.21 43.03 -7.04
CA ARG A 352 0.15 42.72 -7.51
C ARG A 352 0.18 41.55 -8.48
N TYR A 353 -0.48 40.43 -8.15
CA TYR A 353 -0.53 39.27 -9.05
C TYR A 353 -1.22 39.57 -10.38
N LEU A 354 -2.26 40.39 -10.36
CA LEU A 354 -2.95 40.80 -11.59
C LEU A 354 -2.07 41.73 -12.45
N ALA A 355 -1.34 42.66 -11.83
CA ALA A 355 -0.40 43.52 -12.54
C ALA A 355 0.71 42.70 -13.22
N GLU A 356 1.29 41.72 -12.50
CA GLU A 356 2.29 40.81 -13.04
C GLU A 356 1.73 39.97 -14.20
N ALA A 357 0.49 39.45 -14.06
CA ALA A 357 -0.17 38.69 -15.12
C ALA A 357 -0.39 39.53 -16.39
N VAL A 358 -0.78 40.81 -16.25
CA VAL A 358 -0.93 41.73 -17.37
C VAL A 358 0.38 41.97 -18.09
N GLU A 359 1.46 42.18 -17.34
CA GLU A 359 2.82 42.36 -17.89
C GLU A 359 3.28 41.13 -18.68
N LEU A 360 3.11 39.91 -18.12
CA LEU A 360 3.48 38.65 -18.76
C LEU A 360 2.67 38.42 -20.05
N VAL A 361 1.34 38.65 -20.01
CA VAL A 361 0.47 38.55 -21.21
C VAL A 361 0.91 39.54 -22.27
N GLY A 362 1.29 40.78 -21.87
CA GLY A 362 1.81 41.79 -22.76
C GLY A 362 3.10 41.39 -23.47
N GLN A 363 4.04 40.81 -22.72
CA GLN A 363 5.31 40.28 -23.24
C GLN A 363 5.09 39.14 -24.25
N VAL A 364 4.21 38.18 -23.95
CA VAL A 364 3.87 37.07 -24.86
C VAL A 364 3.18 37.62 -26.11
N GLY A 365 2.19 38.49 -25.97
CA GLY A 365 1.46 39.07 -27.11
C GLY A 365 2.29 39.95 -28.02
N SER A 366 3.35 40.62 -27.50
CA SER A 366 4.27 41.40 -28.33
C SER A 366 5.19 40.52 -29.16
N LYS A 367 5.64 39.39 -28.60
CA LYS A 367 6.51 38.40 -29.30
C LYS A 367 5.72 37.66 -30.39
N THR A 368 4.46 37.30 -30.14
CA THR A 368 3.61 36.62 -31.15
C THR A 368 3.32 37.53 -32.32
N ARG A 369 3.08 38.83 -32.08
CA ARG A 369 2.88 39.82 -33.18
C ARG A 369 4.15 40.07 -34.01
N ALA A 370 5.33 40.00 -33.39
CA ALA A 370 6.62 40.11 -34.08
C ALA A 370 6.95 38.89 -34.94
N ALA A 371 6.45 37.70 -34.58
CA ALA A 371 6.62 36.47 -35.34
C ALA A 371 5.71 36.41 -36.60
N ASP A 372 4.62 37.15 -36.65
CA ASP A 372 3.71 37.20 -37.82
C ASP A 372 4.20 38.12 -38.97
N VAL A 373 5.29 38.86 -38.75
CA VAL A 373 5.91 39.69 -39.80
C VAL A 373 7.05 38.89 -40.44
N THR A 374 6.71 38.06 -41.42
CA THR A 374 7.73 37.48 -42.33
C THR A 374 7.93 38.47 -43.48
N GLU A 375 9.18 38.86 -43.70
CA GLU A 375 9.59 39.62 -44.87
C GLU A 375 9.57 38.72 -46.10
N ASP A 376 9.17 39.22 -47.27
CA ASP A 376 9.32 38.52 -48.52
C ASP A 376 10.77 38.66 -49.05
N GLU A 377 11.11 38.00 -50.15
CA GLU A 377 12.44 38.02 -50.75
C GLU A 377 12.92 39.41 -51.15
N ASP A 378 12.04 40.40 -51.13
CA ASP A 378 12.31 41.82 -51.47
C ASP A 378 12.34 42.72 -50.19
N GLY A 379 12.24 42.16 -49.00
CA GLY A 379 12.31 42.88 -47.72
C GLY A 379 11.03 43.66 -47.34
N LEU A 380 9.88 43.36 -47.96
CA LEU A 380 8.62 43.96 -47.66
C LEU A 380 7.78 43.05 -46.72
N PRO A 381 7.12 43.62 -45.70
CA PRO A 381 6.31 42.81 -44.77
C PRO A 381 5.10 42.22 -45.48
N LYS A 382 5.02 40.88 -45.54
CA LYS A 382 3.80 40.18 -45.97
C LYS A 382 2.76 40.22 -44.90
N ALA A 383 1.61 40.79 -45.25
CA ALA A 383 0.41 40.68 -44.43
C ALA A 383 -0.01 39.20 -44.35
N GLY A 384 0.04 38.60 -43.17
CA GLY A 384 -0.36 37.23 -42.95
C GLY A 384 -1.77 36.97 -43.42
N GLY A 385 -1.92 35.91 -44.27
CA GLY A 385 -3.21 35.55 -44.86
C GLY A 385 -4.24 35.28 -43.76
N ALA A 386 -5.37 35.96 -43.89
CA ALA A 386 -6.51 35.80 -43.01
C ALA A 386 -6.96 34.33 -43.02
N VAL A 387 -6.83 33.65 -41.90
CA VAL A 387 -7.61 32.44 -41.61
C VAL A 387 -9.03 32.87 -41.36
N ALA A 388 -9.87 32.71 -42.37
CA ALA A 388 -11.31 32.95 -42.28
C ALA A 388 -11.96 31.85 -41.43
N ASN A 389 -12.78 32.29 -40.52
CA ASN A 389 -13.91 31.62 -39.88
C ASN A 389 -13.73 30.99 -38.49
N SER A 390 -14.00 31.83 -37.50
CA SER A 390 -15.21 31.66 -36.65
C SER A 390 -15.43 32.99 -35.91
N GLY A 391 -16.61 33.54 -36.03
CA GLY A 391 -16.97 34.93 -35.67
C GLY A 391 -16.90 35.26 -34.19
N ALA A 392 -15.73 35.65 -33.76
CA ALA A 392 -15.52 36.51 -32.61
C ALA A 392 -14.23 37.28 -32.84
N THR A 393 -14.30 38.45 -33.42
CA THR A 393 -13.23 39.45 -33.48
C THR A 393 -12.99 39.95 -32.06
N TYR A 394 -12.09 39.28 -31.34
CA TYR A 394 -11.48 39.84 -30.12
C TYR A 394 -10.39 40.83 -30.55
N THR A 395 -10.78 42.11 -30.67
CA THR A 395 -9.79 43.19 -30.79
C THR A 395 -9.07 43.28 -29.43
N GLY A 396 -7.74 43.04 -29.40
CA GLY A 396 -6.93 43.02 -28.21
C GLY A 396 -6.82 44.29 -27.38
N THR A 397 -7.65 45.27 -27.67
CA THR A 397 -7.79 46.55 -26.97
C THR A 397 -8.79 46.54 -25.80
N SER A 398 -9.70 45.58 -25.74
CA SER A 398 -10.75 45.59 -24.70
C SER A 398 -10.30 45.10 -23.32
N TRP A 399 -9.32 44.22 -23.26
CA TRP A 399 -8.84 43.67 -21.99
C TRP A 399 -7.79 44.53 -21.31
N SER A 400 -6.84 45.09 -22.07
CA SER A 400 -5.86 46.02 -21.55
C SER A 400 -6.49 47.33 -21.05
N VAL A 401 -7.53 47.81 -21.70
CA VAL A 401 -8.29 48.99 -21.25
C VAL A 401 -9.07 48.65 -19.97
N TRP A 402 -9.74 47.51 -19.91
CA TRP A 402 -10.52 47.13 -18.73
C TRP A 402 -9.61 46.85 -17.50
N LEU A 403 -8.47 46.19 -17.67
CA LEU A 403 -7.49 45.97 -16.60
C LEU A 403 -6.76 47.27 -16.20
N GLY A 404 -6.50 48.18 -17.15
CA GLY A 404 -5.93 49.50 -16.89
C GLY A 404 -6.86 50.36 -16.05
N ASP A 405 -8.15 50.51 -16.47
CA ASP A 405 -9.18 51.25 -15.74
C ASP A 405 -9.44 50.67 -14.32
N TRP A 406 -9.18 49.40 -14.14
CA TRP A 406 -9.34 48.75 -12.85
C TRP A 406 -8.13 48.89 -11.91
N LEU A 407 -6.92 49.01 -12.45
CA LEU A 407 -5.69 49.23 -11.65
C LEU A 407 -5.55 50.69 -11.22
N ASP A 408 -6.19 51.63 -11.95
CA ASP A 408 -6.18 53.07 -11.66
C ASP A 408 -7.36 53.52 -10.76
N SER A 409 -8.32 52.64 -10.43
CA SER A 409 -9.42 52.86 -9.50
C SER A 409 -9.16 52.20 -8.13
#